data_422305aaf4afee663d84c803b7c1493c
#
_entry.id   422305aaf4afee663d84c803b7c1493c
#
_cell.length_a   1.000
_cell.length_b   1.000
_cell.length_c   1.000
_cell.angle_alpha   90.00
_cell.angle_beta   90.00
_cell.angle_gamma   90.00
#
_symmetry.space_group_name_H-M   'P 1'
#
loop_
_entity.id
_entity.type
_entity.pdbx_description
1 polymer ?
#
loop_
_entity_poly.entity_id
_entity_poly.type
_entity_poly.pdbx_seq_one_letter_code
_entity_poly.pdbx_strand_id
1 'polypeptide(L)'
;MLNELTRDNHYVPRWYQRGFLELGRSQLCYLNLRPDVIGLPGGRKVEKKGVHWWTPAQCFYETDLYTTFFGVQANDEIERMFFGRIDNEGSKAASAYASGDAIAMHHTFNALFEFLDIQRLRTPKGLDWIKTRYGHLDQLQLMV
;
A
#
# COMPACT_ATOMS: atom_id res chain seq x y z
N MET A 1 -24.13 8.37 10.17
CA MET A 1 -23.00 8.98 9.46
C MET A 1 -22.61 8.02 8.36
N LEU A 2 -22.72 8.43 7.09
CA LEU A 2 -22.19 7.66 5.98
C LEU A 2 -20.67 7.67 6.14
N ASN A 3 -20.05 6.51 6.38
CA ASN A 3 -18.60 6.40 6.36
C ASN A 3 -18.14 6.78 4.94
N GLU A 4 -17.30 7.82 4.84
CA GLU A 4 -16.62 8.13 3.58
C GLU A 4 -15.80 6.93 3.15
N LEU A 5 -16.00 6.51 1.91
CA LEU A 5 -15.31 5.37 1.31
C LEU A 5 -13.83 5.70 1.15
N THR A 6 -12.95 4.83 1.65
CA THR A 6 -11.51 4.97 1.46
C THR A 6 -11.14 4.49 0.06
N ARG A 7 -10.85 5.44 -0.84
CA ARG A 7 -10.51 5.14 -2.24
C ARG A 7 -9.01 5.15 -2.53
N ASP A 8 -8.24 5.99 -1.83
CA ASP A 8 -6.78 6.06 -2.00
C ASP A 8 -6.10 5.04 -1.09
N ASN A 9 -5.90 3.85 -1.62
CA ASN A 9 -5.39 2.70 -0.89
C ASN A 9 -3.85 2.69 -0.90
N HIS A 10 -3.24 2.92 0.27
CA HIS A 10 -1.78 2.88 0.41
C HIS A 10 -1.28 1.44 0.50
N TYR A 11 -0.63 0.95 -0.56
CA TYR A 11 -0.02 -0.38 -0.55
C TYR A 11 1.31 -0.45 0.22
N VAL A 12 1.90 0.69 0.57
CA VAL A 12 2.91 0.81 1.63
C VAL A 12 2.31 1.70 2.72
N PRO A 13 2.05 1.19 3.93
CA PRO A 13 1.39 1.95 4.99
C PRO A 13 2.11 3.25 5.31
N ARG A 14 1.35 4.32 5.55
CA ARG A 14 1.93 5.64 5.88
C ARG A 14 2.81 5.63 7.13
N TRP A 15 2.45 4.81 8.13
CA TRP A 15 3.26 4.69 9.35
C TRP A 15 4.62 4.07 9.04
N TYR A 16 4.67 3.06 8.15
CA TYR A 16 5.92 2.44 7.71
C TYR A 16 6.79 3.42 6.91
N GLN A 17 6.17 4.17 5.98
CA GLN A 17 6.85 5.22 5.23
C GLN A 17 7.49 6.30 6.12
N ARG A 18 6.82 6.67 7.23
CA ARG A 18 7.35 7.67 8.19
C ARG A 18 8.65 7.24 8.85
N GLY A 19 8.92 5.94 8.97
CA GLY A 19 10.18 5.42 9.48
C GLY A 19 11.40 5.77 8.62
N PHE A 20 11.18 6.19 7.36
CA PHE A 20 12.24 6.60 6.43
C PHE A 20 12.37 8.12 6.25
N LEU A 21 11.62 8.89 7.02
CA LEU A 21 11.77 10.35 7.01
C LEU A 21 13.05 10.75 7.73
N GLU A 22 13.81 11.64 7.11
CA GLU A 22 14.92 12.29 7.79
C GLU A 22 14.41 13.18 8.93
N LEU A 23 15.22 13.33 9.99
CA LEU A 23 14.86 14.16 11.13
C LEU A 23 14.52 15.61 10.69
N GLY A 24 13.33 16.06 11.08
CA GLY A 24 12.84 17.40 10.75
C GLY A 24 12.23 17.53 9.34
N ARG A 25 12.17 16.44 8.56
CA ARG A 25 11.53 16.45 7.25
C ARG A 25 10.14 15.80 7.28
N SER A 26 9.23 16.31 6.45
CA SER A 26 7.89 15.77 6.22
C SER A 26 7.75 15.05 4.87
N GLN A 27 8.80 15.04 4.05
CA GLN A 27 8.80 14.49 2.70
C GLN A 27 9.89 13.42 2.53
N LEU A 28 9.55 12.40 1.77
CA LEU A 28 10.46 11.34 1.33
C LEU A 28 11.09 11.72 -0.01
N CYS A 29 12.35 11.36 -0.21
CA CYS A 29 12.96 11.35 -1.53
C CYS A 29 12.43 10.13 -2.30
N TYR A 30 11.45 10.35 -3.16
CA TYR A 30 10.81 9.31 -3.97
C TYR A 30 11.49 9.21 -5.33
N LEU A 31 11.94 8.00 -5.69
CA LEU A 31 12.51 7.72 -7.00
C LEU A 31 11.52 6.89 -7.85
N ASN A 32 11.04 7.50 -8.94
CA ASN A 32 10.32 6.76 -9.98
C ASN A 32 11.33 6.16 -10.97
N LEU A 33 11.46 4.84 -10.98
CA LEU A 33 12.38 4.12 -11.87
C LEU A 33 11.89 4.05 -13.33
N ARG A 34 10.64 4.43 -13.59
CA ARG A 34 10.02 4.44 -14.92
C ARG A 34 9.20 5.72 -15.08
N PRO A 35 9.86 6.89 -15.16
CA PRO A 35 9.15 8.14 -15.32
C PRO A 35 8.44 8.20 -16.68
N ASP A 36 7.30 8.90 -16.70
CA ASP A 36 6.53 9.07 -17.93
C ASP A 36 7.32 9.85 -18.98
N VAL A 37 7.08 9.51 -20.22
CA VAL A 37 7.58 10.26 -21.38
C VAL A 37 6.46 11.12 -21.92
N ILE A 38 6.67 12.43 -21.96
CA ILE A 38 5.70 13.41 -22.51
C ILE A 38 6.08 13.74 -23.95
N GLY A 39 5.10 13.67 -24.84
CA GLY A 39 5.23 14.21 -26.20
C GLY A 39 5.07 15.73 -26.20
N LEU A 40 6.05 16.43 -26.78
CA LEU A 40 5.98 17.88 -27.01
C LEU A 40 5.57 18.19 -28.45
N PRO A 41 5.05 19.41 -28.73
CA PRO A 41 4.83 19.85 -30.08
C PRO A 41 6.08 19.70 -30.95
N GLY A 42 5.93 19.24 -32.18
CA GLY A 42 7.06 18.94 -33.09
C GLY A 42 7.62 17.52 -32.96
N GLY A 43 6.93 16.60 -32.24
CA GLY A 43 7.30 15.19 -32.13
C GLY A 43 8.44 14.91 -31.14
N ARG A 44 8.94 15.92 -30.44
CA ARG A 44 9.98 15.75 -29.42
C ARG A 44 9.39 15.06 -28.19
N LYS A 45 10.11 14.07 -27.66
CA LYS A 45 9.76 13.38 -26.41
C LYS A 45 10.69 13.83 -25.30
N VAL A 46 10.13 14.08 -24.12
CA VAL A 46 10.89 14.46 -22.92
C VAL A 46 10.45 13.55 -21.78
N GLU A 47 11.42 12.96 -21.11
CA GLU A 47 11.20 12.17 -19.90
C GLU A 47 11.00 13.09 -18.70
N LYS A 48 9.97 12.83 -17.87
CA LYS A 48 9.73 13.57 -16.61
C LYS A 48 10.87 13.29 -15.62
N LYS A 49 11.02 14.17 -14.63
CA LYS A 49 11.95 13.91 -13.53
C LYS A 49 11.56 12.62 -12.82
N GLY A 50 12.53 11.73 -12.58
CA GLY A 50 12.33 10.52 -11.79
C GLY A 50 12.41 10.74 -10.28
N VAL A 51 13.03 11.84 -9.81
CA VAL A 51 13.21 12.13 -8.38
C VAL A 51 12.21 13.18 -7.94
N HIS A 52 11.47 12.89 -6.88
CA HIS A 52 10.45 13.77 -6.29
C HIS A 52 10.59 13.82 -4.76
N TRP A 53 10.16 14.93 -4.17
CA TRP A 53 10.02 15.06 -2.72
C TRP A 53 8.53 15.06 -2.39
N TRP A 54 8.03 13.91 -1.88
CA TRP A 54 6.62 13.70 -1.61
C TRP A 54 6.37 13.30 -0.17
N THR A 55 5.23 13.73 0.37
CA THR A 55 4.80 13.28 1.68
C THR A 55 4.36 11.80 1.62
N PRO A 56 4.36 11.08 2.75
CA PRO A 56 3.80 9.71 2.79
C PRO A 56 2.37 9.59 2.25
N ALA A 57 1.60 10.67 2.27
CA ALA A 57 0.25 10.69 1.69
C ALA A 57 0.22 10.68 0.15
N GLN A 58 1.32 11.10 -0.47
CA GLN A 58 1.46 11.20 -1.92
C GLN A 58 2.25 10.03 -2.54
N CYS A 59 2.74 9.09 -1.69
CA CYS A 59 3.56 7.97 -2.13
C CYS A 59 2.82 6.66 -1.96
N PHE A 60 3.11 5.70 -2.86
CA PHE A 60 2.76 4.29 -2.69
C PHE A 60 1.28 4.05 -2.44
N TYR A 61 0.41 4.74 -3.16
CA TYR A 61 -1.03 4.51 -3.16
C TYR A 61 -1.56 4.31 -4.58
N GLU A 62 -2.70 3.67 -4.68
CA GLU A 62 -3.47 3.53 -5.91
C GLU A 62 -4.96 3.67 -5.58
N THR A 63 -5.70 4.36 -6.43
CA THR A 63 -7.12 4.56 -6.22
C THR A 63 -7.88 3.26 -6.48
N ASP A 64 -8.77 2.90 -5.55
CA ASP A 64 -9.62 1.71 -5.61
C ASP A 64 -8.87 0.35 -5.68
N LEU A 65 -7.59 0.30 -5.26
CA LEU A 65 -6.76 -0.91 -5.34
C LEU A 65 -7.38 -2.11 -4.61
N TYR A 66 -8.05 -1.89 -3.47
CA TYR A 66 -8.71 -2.91 -2.65
C TYR A 66 -10.23 -2.73 -2.60
N THR A 67 -10.76 -1.79 -3.36
CA THR A 67 -12.20 -1.56 -3.41
C THR A 67 -12.86 -2.69 -4.20
N THR A 68 -13.84 -3.35 -3.58
CA THR A 68 -14.69 -4.34 -4.26
C THR A 68 -15.98 -3.67 -4.71
N PHE A 69 -16.44 -4.04 -5.91
CA PHE A 69 -17.66 -3.49 -6.49
C PHE A 69 -18.74 -4.57 -6.61
N PHE A 70 -19.88 -4.34 -5.99
CA PHE A 70 -21.10 -5.16 -6.12
C PHE A 70 -22.12 -4.35 -6.91
N GLY A 71 -22.11 -4.48 -8.23
CA GLY A 71 -22.87 -3.62 -9.13
C GLY A 71 -22.40 -2.17 -9.00
N VAL A 72 -23.28 -1.27 -8.53
CA VAL A 72 -22.96 0.16 -8.32
C VAL A 72 -22.45 0.47 -6.89
N GLN A 73 -22.45 -0.52 -6.01
CA GLN A 73 -22.01 -0.34 -4.63
C GLN A 73 -20.52 -0.66 -4.51
N ALA A 74 -19.75 0.30 -3.99
CA ALA A 74 -18.34 0.10 -3.66
C ALA A 74 -18.20 -0.25 -2.17
N ASN A 75 -17.25 -1.14 -1.86
CA ASN A 75 -16.97 -1.63 -0.52
C ASN A 75 -15.46 -1.55 -0.25
N ASP A 76 -15.08 -0.96 0.89
CA ASP A 76 -13.70 -0.78 1.36
C ASP A 76 -13.33 -1.67 2.55
N GLU A 77 -14.10 -2.73 2.82
CA GLU A 77 -13.89 -3.60 3.99
C GLU A 77 -12.51 -4.23 4.02
N ILE A 78 -11.96 -4.58 2.86
CA ILE A 78 -10.62 -5.17 2.76
C ILE A 78 -9.58 -4.18 3.31
N GLU A 79 -9.64 -2.91 2.89
CA GLU A 79 -8.73 -1.88 3.38
C GLU A 79 -8.95 -1.61 4.88
N ARG A 80 -10.19 -1.36 5.26
CA ARG A 80 -10.52 -0.89 6.61
C ARG A 80 -10.38 -1.98 7.67
N MET A 81 -10.90 -3.19 7.41
CA MET A 81 -10.93 -4.25 8.42
C MET A 81 -9.71 -5.16 8.34
N PHE A 82 -9.39 -5.66 7.16
CA PHE A 82 -8.31 -6.62 6.99
C PHE A 82 -6.93 -5.96 7.10
N PHE A 83 -6.64 -5.00 6.22
CA PHE A 83 -5.34 -4.31 6.26
C PHE A 83 -5.21 -3.39 7.47
N GLY A 84 -6.30 -2.75 7.93
CA GLY A 84 -6.26 -1.92 9.13
C GLY A 84 -5.83 -2.68 10.38
N ARG A 85 -6.29 -3.93 10.57
CA ARG A 85 -5.83 -4.79 11.66
C ARG A 85 -4.34 -5.13 11.53
N ILE A 86 -3.93 -5.59 10.36
CA ILE A 86 -2.55 -6.00 10.08
C ILE A 86 -1.59 -4.82 10.26
N ASP A 87 -1.96 -3.65 9.77
CA ASP A 87 -1.14 -2.44 9.90
C ASP A 87 -1.00 -1.99 11.36
N ASN A 88 -2.07 -2.08 12.16
CA ASN A 88 -2.03 -1.74 13.58
C ASN A 88 -1.10 -2.68 14.35
N GLU A 89 -1.22 -3.99 14.19
CA GLU A 89 -0.37 -4.95 14.88
C GLU A 89 1.06 -4.94 14.32
N GLY A 90 1.22 -4.81 13.01
CA GLY A 90 2.53 -4.67 12.35
C GLY A 90 3.31 -3.44 12.80
N SER A 91 2.61 -2.30 13.03
CA SER A 91 3.26 -1.09 13.53
C SER A 91 3.81 -1.24 14.95
N LYS A 92 3.07 -1.93 15.84
CA LYS A 92 3.54 -2.25 17.20
C LYS A 92 4.75 -3.17 17.15
N ALA A 93 4.69 -4.21 16.32
CA ALA A 93 5.79 -5.14 16.11
C ALA A 93 7.05 -4.42 15.59
N ALA A 94 6.92 -3.63 14.54
CA ALA A 94 8.04 -2.87 13.98
C ALA A 94 8.66 -1.92 15.01
N SER A 95 7.84 -1.26 15.84
CA SER A 95 8.33 -0.40 16.92
C SER A 95 9.09 -1.17 17.99
N ALA A 96 8.63 -2.36 18.39
CA ALA A 96 9.31 -3.23 19.34
C ALA A 96 10.69 -3.65 18.83
N TYR A 97 10.78 -4.03 17.56
CA TYR A 97 12.05 -4.40 16.93
C TYR A 97 13.00 -3.20 16.77
N ALA A 98 12.48 -2.03 16.41
CA ALA A 98 13.29 -0.83 16.27
C ALA A 98 13.85 -0.33 17.61
N SER A 99 13.10 -0.52 18.72
CA SER A 99 13.54 -0.14 20.07
C SER A 99 14.42 -1.18 20.75
N GLY A 100 14.49 -2.43 20.24
CA GLY A 100 15.20 -3.54 20.88
C GLY A 100 14.51 -4.07 22.14
N ASP A 101 13.21 -3.84 22.32
CA ASP A 101 12.44 -4.37 23.44
C ASP A 101 12.18 -5.87 23.25
N ALA A 102 13.02 -6.69 23.88
CA ALA A 102 13.01 -8.15 23.75
C ALA A 102 11.66 -8.78 24.16
N ILE A 103 11.00 -8.24 25.16
CA ILE A 103 9.71 -8.74 25.63
C ILE A 103 8.62 -8.44 24.61
N ALA A 104 8.54 -7.19 24.16
CA ALA A 104 7.59 -6.78 23.15
C ALA A 104 7.85 -7.49 21.80
N MET A 105 9.13 -7.69 21.40
CA MET A 105 9.50 -8.45 20.22
C MET A 105 8.96 -9.88 20.28
N HIS A 106 9.13 -10.57 21.43
CA HIS A 106 8.61 -11.92 21.62
C HIS A 106 7.07 -11.97 21.46
N HIS A 107 6.36 -11.05 22.09
CA HIS A 107 4.90 -10.99 22.01
C HIS A 107 4.34 -10.59 20.63
N THR A 108 5.09 -9.84 19.85
CA THR A 108 4.65 -9.34 18.53
C THR A 108 5.30 -10.08 17.35
N PHE A 109 6.06 -11.14 17.60
CA PHE A 109 6.80 -11.88 16.58
C PHE A 109 5.91 -12.32 15.40
N ASN A 110 4.81 -13.01 15.68
CA ASN A 110 3.87 -13.47 14.64
C ASN A 110 3.24 -12.32 13.86
N ALA A 111 2.93 -11.22 14.55
CA ALA A 111 2.36 -10.04 13.90
C ALA A 111 3.34 -9.38 12.91
N LEU A 112 4.64 -9.41 13.21
CA LEU A 112 5.65 -8.92 12.29
C LEU A 112 5.69 -9.76 11.00
N PHE A 113 5.68 -11.07 11.12
CA PHE A 113 5.70 -11.98 9.96
C PHE A 113 4.41 -11.87 9.14
N GLU A 114 3.24 -11.83 9.80
CA GLU A 114 1.97 -11.60 9.13
C GLU A 114 1.99 -10.29 8.31
N PHE A 115 2.49 -9.21 8.92
CA PHE A 115 2.65 -7.92 8.23
C PHE A 115 3.57 -8.03 7.02
N LEU A 116 4.75 -8.64 7.16
CA LEU A 116 5.72 -8.77 6.07
C LEU A 116 5.20 -9.62 4.91
N ASP A 117 4.51 -10.72 5.19
CA ASP A 117 3.93 -11.58 4.16
C ASP A 117 2.81 -10.87 3.40
N ILE A 118 1.90 -10.22 4.12
CA ILE A 118 0.81 -9.46 3.51
C ILE A 118 1.35 -8.25 2.76
N GLN A 119 2.41 -7.59 3.27
CA GLN A 119 3.02 -6.45 2.60
C GLN A 119 3.53 -6.79 1.19
N ARG A 120 4.00 -8.00 0.95
CA ARG A 120 4.39 -8.46 -0.39
C ARG A 120 3.20 -8.59 -1.34
N LEU A 121 2.06 -9.06 -0.82
CA LEU A 121 0.87 -9.38 -1.60
C LEU A 121 -0.01 -8.16 -1.86
N ARG A 122 -0.03 -7.18 -0.96
CA ARG A 122 -0.91 -6.00 -1.08
C ARG A 122 -0.43 -4.95 -2.10
N THR A 123 0.76 -5.11 -2.66
CA THR A 123 1.24 -4.23 -3.74
C THR A 123 0.48 -4.48 -5.04
N PRO A 124 0.38 -3.49 -5.98
CA PRO A 124 -0.24 -3.70 -7.28
C PRO A 124 0.30 -4.93 -8.00
N LYS A 125 1.62 -5.13 -7.97
CA LYS A 125 2.26 -6.31 -8.57
C LYS A 125 1.93 -7.61 -7.83
N GLY A 126 1.82 -7.58 -6.50
CA GLY A 126 1.43 -8.74 -5.70
C GLY A 126 -0.01 -9.16 -5.98
N LEU A 127 -0.92 -8.18 -6.08
CA LEU A 127 -2.31 -8.43 -6.45
C LEU A 127 -2.46 -8.99 -7.86
N ASP A 128 -1.71 -8.46 -8.81
CA ASP A 128 -1.68 -8.97 -10.18
C ASP A 128 -1.19 -10.42 -10.23
N TRP A 129 -0.17 -10.74 -9.45
CA TRP A 129 0.30 -12.12 -9.29
C TRP A 129 -0.78 -13.04 -8.71
N ILE A 130 -1.51 -12.60 -7.67
CA ILE A 130 -2.63 -13.35 -7.08
C ILE A 130 -3.71 -13.60 -8.12
N LYS A 131 -4.15 -12.54 -8.82
CA LYS A 131 -5.18 -12.62 -9.87
C LYS A 131 -4.77 -13.58 -10.98
N THR A 132 -3.52 -13.53 -11.43
CA THR A 132 -3.01 -14.41 -12.47
C THR A 132 -2.98 -15.87 -12.00
N ARG A 133 -2.61 -16.12 -10.75
CA ARG A 133 -2.46 -17.47 -10.19
C ARG A 133 -3.80 -18.11 -9.85
N TYR A 134 -4.74 -17.30 -9.37
CA TYR A 134 -6.01 -17.72 -8.80
C TYR A 134 -7.21 -17.11 -9.54
N GLY A 135 -7.05 -16.67 -10.78
CA GLY A 135 -8.09 -16.00 -11.58
C GLY A 135 -9.37 -16.82 -11.80
N HIS A 136 -9.31 -18.14 -11.57
CA HIS A 136 -10.52 -18.98 -11.55
C HIS A 136 -11.46 -18.67 -10.35
N LEU A 137 -10.98 -17.97 -9.32
CA LEU A 137 -11.80 -17.56 -8.17
C LEU A 137 -12.77 -16.42 -8.55
N ASP A 138 -12.47 -15.64 -9.57
CA ASP A 138 -13.38 -14.60 -10.08
C ASP A 138 -14.65 -15.21 -10.67
N GLN A 139 -14.58 -16.46 -11.16
CA GLN A 139 -15.75 -17.18 -11.69
C GLN A 139 -16.69 -17.70 -10.61
N LEU A 140 -16.22 -17.86 -9.37
CA LEU A 140 -17.07 -18.30 -8.25
C LEU A 140 -17.96 -17.16 -7.71
N GLN A 141 -17.58 -15.90 -7.93
CA GLN A 141 -18.40 -14.75 -7.53
C GLN A 141 -19.60 -14.49 -8.46
N LEU A 142 -19.64 -15.08 -9.65
CA LEU A 142 -20.75 -14.95 -10.60
C LEU A 142 -21.84 -16.03 -10.40
N MET A 143 -21.67 -16.94 -9.44
CA MET A 143 -22.60 -18.05 -9.18
C MET A 143 -23.43 -17.89 -7.88
N VAL A 144 -23.43 -16.69 -7.26
CA VAL A 144 -24.24 -16.43 -6.05
C VAL A 144 -25.26 -15.33 -6.32
#